data_50c8e3752a3dbe62b4a228db6fabe9ca
#
_entry.id   50c8e3752a3dbe62b4a228db6fabe9ca
#
_cell.length_a   1.000
_cell.length_b   1.000
_cell.length_c   1.000
_cell.angle_alpha   90.00
_cell.angle_beta   90.00
_cell.angle_gamma   90.00
#
_symmetry.space_group_name_H-M   'P 1'
#
loop_
_entity.id
_entity.type
_entity.pdbx_description
1 polymer ?
#
loop_
_entity_poly.entity_id
_entity_poly.type
_entity_poly.pdbx_seq_one_letter_code
_entity_poly.pdbx_strand_id
1 'polypeptide(L)'
;MESIDQRAVMCVAAGFAAGALLGAHLKGMSWCPVPSGRRGAGGSAGARVGTKDDFIDMLGLIPHPEGGFFVETYRSGSAPMTSKGLTDPAGDVMTTDRGPTPQRNVMTSIYYMLTSESPNQWWANNMSDHVHYHHAGGTLIYNLVLPDGTYEERRLGSNVAAGDEPQLVVRGGSFKSVRLEEGAEFGIIGEGVAPGFDFRDFKFVTRGELKALSKEAFAKHADLVKPDPEDDFDHYYDK
;
A
#
# COMPACT_ATOMS: atom_id res chain seq x y z
N MET A 1 39.75 -10.28 -11.58
CA MET A 1 38.98 -11.24 -10.77
C MET A 1 39.40 -11.04 -9.34
N GLU A 2 38.80 -10.03 -8.69
CA GLU A 2 39.09 -9.74 -7.29
C GLU A 2 38.01 -10.42 -6.44
N SER A 3 38.45 -11.14 -5.44
CA SER A 3 37.61 -11.89 -4.50
C SER A 3 36.88 -10.92 -3.57
N ILE A 4 35.55 -10.98 -3.55
CA ILE A 4 34.71 -10.27 -2.59
C ILE A 4 34.97 -10.88 -1.20
N ASP A 5 35.49 -10.07 -0.29
CA ASP A 5 35.75 -10.44 1.10
C ASP A 5 34.44 -10.74 1.84
N GLN A 6 34.24 -12.01 2.21
CA GLN A 6 33.05 -12.50 2.93
C GLN A 6 32.94 -12.03 4.40
N ARG A 7 33.79 -11.12 4.84
CA ARG A 7 33.79 -10.61 6.24
C ARG A 7 32.88 -9.43 6.49
N ALA A 8 32.30 -8.83 5.44
CA ALA A 8 31.44 -7.66 5.56
C ALA A 8 29.93 -7.98 5.85
N VAL A 9 29.52 -9.23 5.79
CA VAL A 9 28.09 -9.61 5.95
C VAL A 9 27.72 -9.99 7.40
N MET A 10 28.70 -10.08 8.33
CA MET A 10 28.44 -10.58 9.70
C MET A 10 28.37 -9.50 10.79
N CYS A 11 28.28 -8.21 10.46
CA CYS A 11 28.26 -7.12 11.46
C CYS A 11 26.89 -6.45 11.71
N VAL A 12 25.77 -7.02 11.27
CA VAL A 12 24.43 -6.43 11.52
C VAL A 12 23.64 -7.14 12.65
N ALA A 13 24.15 -8.22 13.20
CA ALA A 13 23.40 -9.03 14.18
C ALA A 13 23.87 -8.92 15.65
N ALA A 14 24.79 -8.04 15.99
CA ALA A 14 25.28 -7.93 17.39
C ALA A 14 25.52 -6.47 17.80
N GLY A 15 24.46 -5.75 18.15
CA GLY A 15 24.58 -4.36 18.56
C GLY A 15 23.45 -3.82 19.41
N PHE A 16 22.84 -4.64 20.28
CA PHE A 16 21.94 -4.14 21.32
C PHE A 16 22.50 -4.47 22.70
N ALA A 17 23.53 -3.76 23.13
CA ALA A 17 23.84 -3.50 24.54
C ALA A 17 25.07 -2.60 24.61
N ALA A 18 24.88 -1.32 24.82
CA ALA A 18 25.67 -0.45 25.70
C ALA A 18 25.33 1.00 25.38
N GLY A 19 24.71 1.61 26.36
CA GLY A 19 24.19 2.95 26.32
C GLY A 19 25.25 4.04 26.39
N ALA A 20 24.70 5.24 26.27
CA ALA A 20 25.17 6.55 26.72
C ALA A 20 26.39 7.15 26.01
N LEU A 21 26.14 8.41 25.58
CA LEU A 21 27.06 9.45 25.11
C LEU A 21 27.34 9.46 23.60
N LEU A 22 26.46 10.20 22.91
CA LEU A 22 26.84 11.27 21.98
C LEU A 22 25.56 11.99 21.52
N GLY A 23 25.16 13.00 22.29
CA GLY A 23 24.17 13.97 21.84
C GLY A 23 24.84 14.92 20.86
N ALA A 24 24.26 15.01 19.69
CA ALA A 24 24.09 16.23 18.91
C ALA A 24 23.74 15.88 17.45
N HIS A 25 22.72 16.53 16.91
CA HIS A 25 22.35 16.59 15.49
C HIS A 25 21.56 15.42 14.89
N LEU A 26 20.34 15.18 15.42
CA LEU A 26 19.21 14.69 14.63
C LEU A 26 17.97 15.56 14.92
N LYS A 27 18.02 16.82 14.47
CA LYS A 27 16.80 17.67 14.38
C LYS A 27 16.24 17.45 12.98
N GLY A 28 15.05 16.85 12.90
CA GLY A 28 14.27 16.89 11.68
C GLY A 28 13.48 15.65 11.28
N MET A 29 13.46 14.57 12.06
CA MET A 29 12.51 13.47 11.79
C MET A 29 11.33 13.61 12.75
N SER A 30 10.24 14.18 12.25
CA SER A 30 8.95 14.13 12.93
C SER A 30 8.39 12.70 12.79
N TRP A 31 8.69 11.85 13.75
CA TRP A 31 7.92 10.64 13.95
C TRP A 31 6.57 11.06 14.50
N CYS A 32 5.47 10.72 13.83
CA CYS A 32 4.17 10.79 14.46
C CYS A 32 4.22 9.93 15.73
N PRO A 33 4.03 10.49 16.93
CA PRO A 33 4.00 9.68 18.13
C PRO A 33 2.74 8.82 18.08
N VAL A 34 2.92 7.51 17.98
CA VAL A 34 1.84 6.57 18.27
C VAL A 34 1.38 6.88 19.70
N PRO A 35 0.09 7.22 19.93
CA PRO A 35 -0.39 7.50 21.27
C PRO A 35 -0.09 6.30 22.17
N SER A 36 0.65 6.51 23.26
CA SER A 36 0.92 5.47 24.26
C SER A 36 -0.39 5.17 25.01
N GLY A 37 -1.20 4.29 24.42
CA GLY A 37 -2.40 3.76 25.04
C GLY A 37 -2.03 3.09 26.38
N ARG A 38 -2.77 3.39 27.43
CA ARG A 38 -2.62 2.85 28.78
C ARG A 38 -2.46 1.32 28.73
N ARG A 39 -1.32 0.82 29.21
CA ARG A 39 -1.16 -0.60 29.51
C ARG A 39 -2.07 -0.96 30.70
N GLY A 40 -3.21 -1.58 30.39
CA GLY A 40 -3.99 -2.28 31.41
C GLY A 40 -3.22 -3.52 31.85
N ALA A 41 -2.92 -3.63 33.14
CA ALA A 41 -2.33 -4.81 33.72
C ALA A 41 -3.38 -5.94 33.81
N GLY A 42 -3.02 -7.15 33.40
CA GLY A 42 -3.66 -8.35 33.86
C GLY A 42 -4.15 -9.34 32.79
N GLY A 43 -3.55 -10.52 32.74
CA GLY A 43 -4.10 -11.74 32.17
C GLY A 43 -3.38 -12.22 30.92
N SER A 44 -2.77 -13.40 30.97
CA SER A 44 -2.29 -14.19 29.85
C SER A 44 -3.45 -14.78 29.04
N ALA A 45 -4.26 -13.92 28.42
CA ALA A 45 -5.11 -14.29 27.32
C ALA A 45 -4.24 -14.14 26.04
N GLY A 46 -4.26 -15.11 25.16
CA GLY A 46 -3.55 -15.06 23.88
C GLY A 46 -3.77 -13.68 23.24
N ALA A 47 -2.70 -13.08 22.70
CA ALA A 47 -2.76 -11.75 22.11
C ALA A 47 -3.91 -11.70 21.09
N ARG A 48 -4.98 -10.94 21.39
CA ARG A 48 -6.07 -10.74 20.44
C ARG A 48 -5.55 -9.81 19.35
N VAL A 49 -5.68 -10.24 18.14
CA VAL A 49 -5.61 -9.32 16.98
C VAL A 49 -6.76 -8.33 17.16
N GLY A 50 -6.53 -7.04 16.92
CA GLY A 50 -7.58 -6.02 16.98
C GLY A 50 -8.75 -6.34 16.05
N THR A 51 -9.92 -5.80 16.36
CA THR A 51 -11.09 -5.78 15.47
C THR A 51 -10.86 -4.79 14.33
N LYS A 52 -11.72 -4.80 13.31
CA LYS A 52 -11.68 -3.79 12.22
C LYS A 52 -11.74 -2.36 12.78
N ASP A 53 -12.62 -2.13 13.78
CA ASP A 53 -12.80 -0.80 14.37
C ASP A 53 -11.56 -0.36 15.15
N ASP A 54 -10.90 -1.30 15.86
CA ASP A 54 -9.62 -1.02 16.52
C ASP A 54 -8.56 -0.55 15.50
N PHE A 55 -8.50 -1.17 14.32
CA PHE A 55 -7.55 -0.74 13.27
C PHE A 55 -7.94 0.61 12.67
N ILE A 56 -9.22 0.86 12.40
CA ILE A 56 -9.69 2.15 11.87
C ILE A 56 -9.33 3.28 12.84
N ASP A 57 -9.69 3.13 14.11
CA ASP A 57 -9.52 4.17 15.14
C ASP A 57 -8.04 4.38 15.50
N MET A 58 -7.31 3.28 15.76
CA MET A 58 -5.92 3.37 16.22
C MET A 58 -4.93 3.82 15.14
N LEU A 59 -5.18 3.48 13.87
CA LEU A 59 -4.33 3.88 12.76
C LEU A 59 -4.82 5.14 12.07
N GLY A 60 -6.04 5.62 12.40
CA GLY A 60 -6.63 6.79 11.77
C GLY A 60 -6.98 6.57 10.30
N LEU A 61 -7.50 5.37 9.97
CA LEU A 61 -7.87 5.04 8.59
C LEU A 61 -9.07 5.86 8.13
N ILE A 62 -9.03 6.36 6.91
CA ILE A 62 -10.11 7.11 6.25
C ILE A 62 -10.59 6.35 5.02
N PRO A 63 -11.82 6.58 4.52
CA PRO A 63 -12.31 5.94 3.31
C PRO A 63 -11.40 6.19 2.10
N HIS A 64 -11.15 5.14 1.31
CA HIS A 64 -10.34 5.21 0.09
C HIS A 64 -11.21 5.37 -1.16
N PRO A 65 -10.80 6.20 -2.16
CA PRO A 65 -11.57 6.38 -3.40
C PRO A 65 -11.78 5.10 -4.22
N GLU A 66 -10.87 4.15 -4.11
CA GLU A 66 -10.98 2.84 -4.76
C GLU A 66 -11.86 1.84 -3.99
N GLY A 67 -12.38 2.21 -2.82
CA GLY A 67 -13.06 1.32 -1.86
C GLY A 67 -12.17 0.95 -0.68
N GLY A 68 -12.79 0.56 0.44
CA GLY A 68 -12.06 0.28 1.69
C GLY A 68 -11.58 1.54 2.40
N PHE A 69 -10.51 1.39 3.19
CA PHE A 69 -9.95 2.43 4.05
C PHE A 69 -8.42 2.47 3.91
N PHE A 70 -7.82 3.65 4.15
CA PHE A 70 -6.37 3.80 4.09
C PHE A 70 -5.85 4.92 4.99
N VAL A 71 -4.54 4.95 5.18
CA VAL A 71 -3.79 6.10 5.68
C VAL A 71 -2.39 6.07 5.09
N GLU A 72 -1.90 7.22 4.63
CA GLU A 72 -0.50 7.34 4.22
C GLU A 72 0.39 7.46 5.47
N THR A 73 1.33 6.52 5.61
CA THR A 73 2.24 6.44 6.76
C THR A 73 3.63 6.99 6.44
N TYR A 74 3.99 7.02 5.18
CA TYR A 74 5.31 7.48 4.74
C TYR A 74 5.28 8.04 3.32
N ARG A 75 6.00 9.14 3.12
CA ARG A 75 6.33 9.72 1.83
C ARG A 75 7.77 10.21 1.88
N SER A 76 8.63 9.79 0.96
CA SER A 76 10.00 10.30 0.86
C SER A 76 9.98 11.79 0.48
N GLY A 77 10.83 12.57 1.17
CA GLY A 77 10.80 14.02 1.05
C GLY A 77 9.75 14.68 1.95
N SER A 78 9.75 16.01 2.02
CA SER A 78 8.93 16.77 2.97
C SER A 78 7.74 17.49 2.32
N ALA A 79 7.54 17.36 1.01
CA ALA A 79 6.43 18.02 0.33
C ALA A 79 5.14 17.20 0.50
N PRO A 80 4.06 17.80 1.00
CA PRO A 80 2.76 17.14 1.04
C PRO A 80 2.29 16.84 -0.38
N MET A 81 1.59 15.71 -0.56
CA MET A 81 0.91 15.45 -1.82
C MET A 81 -0.34 16.34 -1.92
N THR A 82 -0.58 16.87 -3.10
CA THR A 82 -1.83 17.51 -3.47
C THR A 82 -2.47 16.72 -4.61
N SER A 83 -3.75 16.94 -4.90
CA SER A 83 -4.43 16.36 -6.06
C SER A 83 -3.73 16.65 -7.40
N LYS A 84 -2.92 17.72 -7.45
CA LYS A 84 -2.10 18.08 -8.61
C LYS A 84 -0.71 17.47 -8.61
N GLY A 85 -0.43 16.57 -7.66
CA GLY A 85 0.87 15.95 -7.47
C GLY A 85 1.84 16.78 -6.64
N LEU A 86 3.14 16.49 -6.73
CA LEU A 86 4.19 17.24 -6.02
C LEU A 86 4.22 18.70 -6.46
N THR A 87 3.92 19.60 -5.53
CA THR A 87 3.95 21.05 -5.78
C THR A 87 5.33 21.66 -5.54
N ASP A 88 6.13 21.05 -4.67
CA ASP A 88 7.50 21.44 -4.39
C ASP A 88 8.36 20.20 -4.12
N PRO A 89 9.28 19.84 -5.01
CA PRO A 89 10.14 18.66 -4.87
C PRO A 89 11.31 18.90 -3.91
N ALA A 90 11.04 19.42 -2.72
CA ALA A 90 12.05 19.45 -1.66
C ALA A 90 12.18 18.07 -1.01
N GLY A 91 13.34 17.44 -1.11
CA GLY A 91 13.63 16.16 -0.48
C GLY A 91 13.94 15.05 -1.47
N ASP A 92 13.77 13.80 -1.03
CA ASP A 92 14.12 12.60 -1.81
C ASP A 92 13.12 12.35 -2.94
N VAL A 93 13.40 12.95 -4.09
CA VAL A 93 12.65 12.78 -5.34
C VAL A 93 13.52 12.16 -6.40
N MET A 94 12.89 11.46 -7.33
CA MET A 94 13.54 10.91 -8.50
C MET A 94 12.89 11.45 -9.78
N THR A 95 13.66 11.48 -10.86
CA THR A 95 13.15 11.82 -12.19
C THR A 95 12.74 10.53 -12.89
N THR A 96 11.52 10.49 -13.39
CA THR A 96 10.97 9.39 -14.19
C THR A 96 10.86 9.84 -15.66
N ASP A 97 10.48 8.94 -16.55
CA ASP A 97 10.14 9.22 -17.95
C ASP A 97 8.65 9.58 -18.15
N ARG A 98 7.91 9.86 -17.07
CA ARG A 98 6.46 10.02 -17.05
C ARG A 98 6.04 11.48 -17.22
N GLY A 99 5.56 11.81 -18.41
CA GLY A 99 4.90 13.07 -18.71
C GLY A 99 5.75 14.34 -18.54
N PRO A 100 5.12 15.53 -18.63
CA PRO A 100 5.83 16.81 -18.64
C PRO A 100 6.39 17.22 -17.26
N THR A 101 5.89 16.63 -16.18
CA THR A 101 6.37 16.83 -14.81
C THR A 101 6.88 15.51 -14.24
N PRO A 102 8.13 15.11 -14.57
CA PRO A 102 8.63 13.76 -14.36
C PRO A 102 9.04 13.46 -12.90
N GLN A 103 9.07 14.44 -12.01
CA GLN A 103 9.48 14.23 -10.62
C GLN A 103 8.42 13.45 -9.85
N ARG A 104 8.87 12.45 -9.08
CA ARG A 104 8.10 11.65 -8.12
C ARG A 104 8.88 11.51 -6.83
N ASN A 105 8.19 11.35 -5.69
CA ASN A 105 8.84 10.87 -4.48
C ASN A 105 9.52 9.52 -4.78
N VAL A 106 10.61 9.19 -4.10
CA VAL A 106 11.28 7.91 -4.29
C VAL A 106 10.37 6.76 -3.87
N MET A 107 9.64 6.95 -2.76
CA MET A 107 8.73 5.93 -2.22
C MET A 107 7.59 6.56 -1.42
N THR A 108 6.43 5.90 -1.43
CA THR A 108 5.33 6.11 -0.47
C THR A 108 4.92 4.79 0.16
N SER A 109 4.30 4.86 1.34
CA SER A 109 3.71 3.69 1.98
C SER A 109 2.39 4.05 2.66
N ILE A 110 1.44 3.12 2.60
CA ILE A 110 0.12 3.23 3.23
C ILE A 110 -0.17 1.99 4.06
N TYR A 111 -1.09 2.12 5.04
CA TYR A 111 -1.97 1.02 5.41
C TYR A 111 -3.21 1.08 4.53
N TYR A 112 -3.68 -0.09 4.10
CA TYR A 112 -4.92 -0.24 3.33
C TYR A 112 -5.74 -1.41 3.89
N MET A 113 -7.06 -1.24 4.00
CA MET A 113 -7.95 -2.22 4.59
C MET A 113 -9.25 -2.34 3.81
N LEU A 114 -9.64 -3.57 3.50
CA LEU A 114 -11.01 -3.91 3.11
C LEU A 114 -11.78 -4.47 4.31
N THR A 115 -13.08 -4.22 4.34
CA THR A 115 -13.99 -4.70 5.40
C THR A 115 -15.20 -5.40 4.79
N SER A 116 -15.96 -6.13 5.60
CA SER A 116 -17.21 -6.76 5.15
C SER A 116 -18.23 -5.76 4.59
N GLU A 117 -18.20 -4.50 5.04
CA GLU A 117 -19.07 -3.43 4.55
C GLU A 117 -18.53 -2.75 3.28
N SER A 118 -17.21 -2.80 3.07
CA SER A 118 -16.52 -2.31 1.87
C SER A 118 -15.54 -3.37 1.37
N PRO A 119 -16.05 -4.49 0.81
CA PRO A 119 -15.24 -5.68 0.54
C PRO A 119 -14.45 -5.61 -0.77
N ASN A 120 -14.64 -4.56 -1.56
CA ASN A 120 -14.09 -4.47 -2.91
C ASN A 120 -13.27 -3.21 -3.11
N GLN A 121 -12.16 -3.36 -3.84
CA GLN A 121 -11.42 -2.30 -4.49
C GLN A 121 -11.76 -2.32 -5.99
N TRP A 122 -12.11 -1.15 -6.55
CA TRP A 122 -12.43 -1.00 -7.97
C TRP A 122 -11.18 -1.23 -8.84
N TRP A 123 -11.40 -1.64 -10.09
CA TRP A 123 -10.34 -1.73 -11.08
C TRP A 123 -9.63 -0.40 -11.27
N ALA A 124 -8.33 -0.41 -11.01
CA ALA A 124 -7.45 0.75 -11.15
C ALA A 124 -6.14 0.36 -11.85
N ASN A 125 -5.47 1.36 -12.40
CA ASN A 125 -4.14 1.25 -12.96
C ASN A 125 -3.23 2.28 -12.28
N ASN A 126 -2.04 1.85 -11.90
CA ASN A 126 -0.97 2.71 -11.43
C ASN A 126 0.31 2.38 -12.19
N MET A 127 1.09 3.40 -12.54
CA MET A 127 2.32 3.23 -13.33
C MET A 127 3.52 2.76 -12.52
N SER A 128 3.43 2.78 -11.18
CA SER A 128 4.53 2.36 -10.28
C SER A 128 4.37 0.91 -9.84
N ASP A 129 5.49 0.27 -9.50
CA ASP A 129 5.48 -1.03 -8.83
C ASP A 129 4.96 -0.89 -7.40
N HIS A 130 4.14 -1.84 -6.97
CA HIS A 130 3.59 -1.94 -5.63
C HIS A 130 4.06 -3.22 -4.96
N VAL A 131 4.44 -3.13 -3.70
CA VAL A 131 4.69 -4.30 -2.86
C VAL A 131 3.69 -4.29 -1.72
N HIS A 132 2.87 -5.33 -1.64
CA HIS A 132 1.83 -5.49 -0.64
C HIS A 132 2.25 -6.52 0.40
N TYR A 133 1.97 -6.25 1.67
CA TYR A 133 2.33 -7.09 2.82
C TYR A 133 1.08 -7.36 3.66
N HIS A 134 0.67 -8.62 3.81
CA HIS A 134 -0.45 -8.97 4.69
C HIS A 134 -0.07 -8.74 6.15
N HIS A 135 -0.92 -8.01 6.89
CA HIS A 135 -0.69 -7.73 8.30
C HIS A 135 -1.65 -8.50 9.20
N ALA A 136 -2.95 -8.47 8.92
CA ALA A 136 -3.95 -9.16 9.76
C ALA A 136 -5.28 -9.33 9.00
N GLY A 137 -6.17 -10.13 9.59
CA GLY A 137 -7.51 -10.38 9.07
C GLY A 137 -7.55 -11.49 8.02
N GLY A 138 -8.56 -11.46 7.18
CA GLY A 138 -8.79 -12.43 6.10
C GLY A 138 -7.88 -12.20 4.90
N THR A 139 -7.94 -13.15 3.99
CA THR A 139 -7.20 -13.11 2.72
C THR A 139 -7.81 -12.08 1.77
N LEU A 140 -6.95 -11.36 1.07
CA LEU A 140 -7.31 -10.44 0.00
C LEU A 140 -7.05 -11.10 -1.35
N ILE A 141 -8.09 -11.18 -2.19
CA ILE A 141 -8.03 -11.80 -3.51
C ILE A 141 -7.77 -10.73 -4.55
N TYR A 142 -6.61 -10.79 -5.18
CA TYR A 142 -6.15 -9.85 -6.21
C TYR A 142 -6.51 -10.38 -7.58
N ASN A 143 -7.20 -9.56 -8.36
CA ASN A 143 -7.40 -9.76 -9.79
C ASN A 143 -6.42 -8.83 -10.52
N LEU A 144 -5.51 -9.40 -11.28
CA LEU A 144 -4.48 -8.68 -12.00
C LEU A 144 -4.61 -8.91 -13.50
N VAL A 145 -4.50 -7.84 -14.29
CA VAL A 145 -4.31 -7.94 -15.73
C VAL A 145 -2.99 -7.27 -16.04
N LEU A 146 -2.03 -8.07 -16.47
CA LEU A 146 -0.69 -7.62 -16.83
C LEU A 146 -0.74 -6.77 -18.11
N PRO A 147 0.29 -5.96 -18.43
CA PRO A 147 0.31 -5.13 -19.63
C PRO A 147 0.18 -5.90 -20.95
N ASP A 148 0.52 -7.19 -20.97
CA ASP A 148 0.35 -8.08 -22.12
C ASP A 148 -1.06 -8.71 -22.24
N GLY A 149 -1.97 -8.37 -21.31
CA GLY A 149 -3.34 -8.88 -21.24
C GLY A 149 -3.52 -10.20 -20.49
N THR A 150 -2.43 -10.77 -19.94
CA THR A 150 -2.50 -11.97 -19.11
C THR A 150 -3.28 -11.68 -17.84
N TYR A 151 -4.28 -12.51 -17.51
CA TYR A 151 -5.06 -12.43 -16.28
C TYR A 151 -4.51 -13.40 -15.25
N GLU A 152 -4.31 -12.90 -14.03
CA GLU A 152 -3.91 -13.68 -12.86
C GLU A 152 -4.82 -13.40 -11.67
N GLU A 153 -5.18 -14.44 -10.92
CA GLU A 153 -5.75 -14.31 -9.59
C GLU A 153 -4.69 -14.70 -8.57
N ARG A 154 -4.46 -13.83 -7.59
CA ARG A 154 -3.45 -14.03 -6.54
C ARG A 154 -4.11 -13.84 -5.17
N ARG A 155 -3.61 -14.51 -4.18
CA ARG A 155 -4.13 -14.48 -2.81
C ARG A 155 -3.09 -13.90 -1.86
N LEU A 156 -3.38 -12.74 -1.27
CA LEU A 156 -2.53 -12.11 -0.26
C LEU A 156 -3.11 -12.40 1.13
N GLY A 157 -2.41 -13.21 1.91
CA GLY A 157 -2.91 -13.67 3.20
C GLY A 157 -1.84 -14.40 4.01
N SER A 158 -2.24 -14.95 5.15
CA SER A 158 -1.33 -15.64 6.06
C SER A 158 -1.40 -17.16 5.97
N ASN A 159 -2.40 -17.72 5.28
CA ASN A 159 -2.59 -19.17 5.17
C ASN A 159 -1.80 -19.75 3.98
N VAL A 160 -0.47 -19.80 4.13
CA VAL A 160 0.44 -20.32 3.09
C VAL A 160 0.10 -21.76 2.69
N ALA A 161 -0.41 -22.59 3.62
CA ALA A 161 -0.83 -23.95 3.32
C ALA A 161 -2.04 -24.02 2.37
N ALA A 162 -2.88 -22.97 2.33
CA ALA A 162 -4.00 -22.83 1.41
C ALA A 162 -3.62 -22.06 0.13
N GLY A 163 -2.36 -21.71 -0.06
CA GLY A 163 -1.87 -21.02 -1.23
C GLY A 163 -1.84 -19.49 -1.12
N ASP A 164 -2.00 -18.94 0.08
CA ASP A 164 -1.83 -17.52 0.29
C ASP A 164 -0.35 -17.14 0.22
N GLU A 165 -0.10 -15.93 -0.27
CA GLU A 165 1.21 -15.27 -0.26
C GLU A 165 1.21 -14.19 0.83
N PRO A 166 2.16 -14.20 1.79
CA PRO A 166 2.25 -13.13 2.79
C PRO A 166 2.67 -11.77 2.21
N GLN A 167 3.29 -11.80 1.04
CA GLN A 167 3.75 -10.64 0.28
C GLN A 167 3.46 -10.85 -1.20
N LEU A 168 3.00 -9.80 -1.88
CA LEU A 168 2.66 -9.82 -3.30
C LEU A 168 3.22 -8.58 -4.01
N VAL A 169 3.78 -8.78 -5.19
CA VAL A 169 4.24 -7.67 -6.06
C VAL A 169 3.24 -7.48 -7.20
N VAL A 170 2.77 -6.24 -7.36
CA VAL A 170 2.00 -5.80 -8.53
C VAL A 170 2.89 -4.87 -9.36
N ARG A 171 3.16 -5.25 -10.60
CA ARG A 171 3.98 -4.45 -11.51
C ARG A 171 3.24 -3.22 -12.00
N GLY A 172 3.95 -2.11 -12.12
CA GLY A 172 3.43 -0.88 -12.70
C GLY A 172 2.84 -1.10 -14.10
N GLY A 173 1.74 -0.41 -14.38
CA GLY A 173 0.99 -0.56 -15.62
C GLY A 173 -0.01 -1.71 -15.65
N SER A 174 0.00 -2.62 -14.67
CA SER A 174 -1.03 -3.66 -14.52
C SER A 174 -2.36 -3.05 -14.08
N PHE A 175 -3.49 -3.62 -14.55
CA PHE A 175 -4.78 -3.34 -13.95
C PHE A 175 -4.95 -4.23 -12.72
N LYS A 176 -5.43 -3.64 -11.63
CA LYS A 176 -5.61 -4.30 -10.33
C LYS A 176 -7.02 -4.04 -9.80
N SER A 177 -7.70 -5.08 -9.33
CA SER A 177 -8.81 -4.98 -8.40
C SER A 177 -8.63 -5.98 -7.27
N VAL A 178 -9.23 -5.73 -6.12
CA VAL A 178 -9.06 -6.57 -4.93
C VAL A 178 -10.40 -6.85 -4.29
N ARG A 179 -10.58 -8.06 -3.75
CA ARG A 179 -11.73 -8.44 -2.94
C ARG A 179 -11.27 -9.00 -1.61
N LEU A 180 -12.02 -8.70 -0.56
CA LEU A 180 -11.92 -9.42 0.69
C LEU A 180 -12.53 -10.83 0.51
N GLU A 181 -11.87 -11.86 1.04
CA GLU A 181 -12.40 -13.23 1.05
C GLU A 181 -13.76 -13.29 1.76
N GLU A 182 -14.69 -14.07 1.21
CA GLU A 182 -16.04 -14.22 1.76
C GLU A 182 -16.00 -14.75 3.21
N GLY A 183 -16.80 -14.13 4.07
CA GLY A 183 -16.88 -14.49 5.50
C GLY A 183 -15.82 -13.81 6.37
N ALA A 184 -14.82 -13.14 5.80
CA ALA A 184 -13.87 -12.35 6.59
C ALA A 184 -14.48 -11.00 7.00
N GLU A 185 -14.18 -10.57 8.24
CA GLU A 185 -14.64 -9.27 8.76
C GLU A 185 -13.83 -8.12 8.16
N PHE A 186 -12.52 -8.29 8.03
CA PHE A 186 -11.59 -7.34 7.41
C PHE A 186 -10.32 -8.05 6.92
N GLY A 187 -9.54 -7.35 6.08
CA GLY A 187 -8.16 -7.70 5.74
C GLY A 187 -7.36 -6.41 5.62
N ILE A 188 -6.25 -6.31 6.37
CA ILE A 188 -5.37 -5.14 6.38
C ILE A 188 -3.97 -5.47 5.89
N ILE A 189 -3.45 -4.59 5.06
CA ILE A 189 -2.13 -4.70 4.44
C ILE A 189 -1.31 -3.43 4.63
N GLY A 190 0.01 -3.56 4.49
CA GLY A 190 0.89 -2.46 4.13
C GLY A 190 1.14 -2.48 2.63
N GLU A 191 1.21 -1.31 2.03
CA GLU A 191 1.52 -1.16 0.60
C GLU A 191 2.65 -0.15 0.44
N GLY A 192 3.74 -0.58 -0.18
CA GLY A 192 4.86 0.29 -0.58
C GLY A 192 4.82 0.51 -2.08
N VAL A 193 4.96 1.75 -2.53
CA VAL A 193 4.91 2.16 -3.94
C VAL A 193 6.20 2.86 -4.32
N ALA A 194 6.84 2.42 -5.40
CA ALA A 194 8.09 2.98 -5.91
C ALA A 194 8.14 2.97 -7.46
N PRO A 195 8.37 4.12 -8.11
CA PRO A 195 8.34 5.49 -7.58
C PRO A 195 7.08 5.78 -6.79
N GLY A 196 7.17 6.68 -5.78
CA GLY A 196 6.07 6.95 -4.87
C GLY A 196 4.76 7.32 -5.58
N PHE A 197 3.65 6.99 -4.94
CA PHE A 197 2.31 7.24 -5.48
C PHE A 197 2.10 8.71 -5.82
N ASP A 198 1.54 8.93 -7.01
CA ASP A 198 1.14 10.22 -7.52
C ASP A 198 -0.12 10.06 -8.38
N PHE A 199 -1.12 10.94 -8.19
CA PHE A 199 -2.37 10.86 -8.96
C PHE A 199 -2.18 10.99 -10.46
N ARG A 200 -1.10 11.64 -10.91
CA ARG A 200 -0.76 11.72 -12.34
C ARG A 200 -0.43 10.36 -12.96
N ASP A 201 -0.09 9.36 -12.12
CA ASP A 201 0.25 7.99 -12.52
C ASP A 201 -0.90 7.01 -12.28
N PHE A 202 -2.02 7.50 -11.76
CA PHE A 202 -3.17 6.70 -11.37
C PHE A 202 -4.40 6.98 -12.27
N LYS A 203 -5.19 5.95 -12.53
CA LYS A 203 -6.52 6.09 -13.12
C LYS A 203 -7.42 4.91 -12.77
N PHE A 204 -8.72 5.16 -12.72
CA PHE A 204 -9.70 4.07 -12.77
C PHE A 204 -9.74 3.45 -14.15
N VAL A 205 -9.93 2.12 -14.20
CA VAL A 205 -10.03 1.36 -15.45
C VAL A 205 -11.49 1.35 -15.90
N THR A 206 -11.74 1.77 -17.13
CA THR A 206 -13.08 1.73 -17.72
C THR A 206 -13.46 0.32 -18.18
N ARG A 207 -14.75 0.05 -18.35
CA ARG A 207 -15.25 -1.22 -18.90
C ARG A 207 -14.69 -1.52 -20.29
N GLY A 208 -14.51 -0.48 -21.11
CA GLY A 208 -13.94 -0.59 -22.45
C GLY A 208 -12.48 -1.03 -22.42
N GLU A 209 -11.66 -0.40 -21.55
CA GLU A 209 -10.24 -0.74 -21.38
C GLU A 209 -10.06 -2.14 -20.84
N LEU A 210 -10.80 -2.52 -19.78
CA LEU A 210 -10.72 -3.87 -19.22
C LEU A 210 -11.05 -4.93 -20.26
N LYS A 211 -12.15 -4.73 -21.01
CA LYS A 211 -12.57 -5.67 -22.07
C LYS A 211 -11.58 -5.75 -23.22
N ALA A 212 -10.96 -4.63 -23.57
CA ALA A 212 -9.98 -4.57 -24.66
C ALA A 212 -8.68 -5.28 -24.26
N LEU A 213 -8.23 -5.10 -23.01
CA LEU A 213 -6.98 -5.68 -22.53
C LEU A 213 -7.14 -7.17 -22.17
N SER A 214 -8.22 -7.55 -21.46
CA SER A 214 -8.47 -8.94 -21.07
C SER A 214 -9.97 -9.28 -21.09
N LYS A 215 -10.38 -10.08 -22.05
CA LYS A 215 -11.77 -10.59 -22.13
C LYS A 215 -12.10 -11.50 -20.96
N GLU A 216 -11.12 -12.24 -20.45
CA GLU A 216 -11.27 -13.13 -19.31
C GLU A 216 -11.57 -12.37 -18.02
N ALA A 217 -10.73 -11.39 -17.68
CA ALA A 217 -10.93 -10.53 -16.51
C ALA A 217 -12.27 -9.78 -16.60
N PHE A 218 -12.62 -9.28 -17.80
CA PHE A 218 -13.90 -8.62 -18.01
C PHE A 218 -15.10 -9.55 -17.79
N ALA A 219 -15.02 -10.79 -18.28
CA ALA A 219 -16.11 -11.77 -18.11
C ALA A 219 -16.32 -12.16 -16.64
N LYS A 220 -15.24 -12.22 -15.86
CA LYS A 220 -15.27 -12.64 -14.45
C LYS A 220 -15.60 -11.48 -13.49
N HIS A 221 -15.10 -10.27 -13.76
CA HIS A 221 -15.01 -9.20 -12.75
C HIS A 221 -15.38 -7.80 -13.30
N ALA A 222 -16.26 -7.73 -14.32
CA ALA A 222 -16.73 -6.44 -14.83
C ALA A 222 -17.60 -5.67 -13.82
N ASP A 223 -18.08 -6.33 -12.79
CA ASP A 223 -18.80 -5.75 -11.64
C ASP A 223 -17.90 -4.89 -10.75
N LEU A 224 -16.57 -5.09 -10.79
CA LEU A 224 -15.57 -4.29 -10.09
C LEU A 224 -15.09 -3.07 -10.89
N VAL A 225 -15.69 -2.77 -12.03
CA VAL A 225 -15.44 -1.50 -12.71
C VAL A 225 -16.30 -0.42 -12.05
N LYS A 226 -15.66 0.65 -11.56
CA LYS A 226 -16.33 1.76 -10.89
C LYS A 226 -17.36 2.40 -11.84
N PRO A 227 -18.62 2.53 -11.42
CA PRO A 227 -19.61 3.31 -12.18
C PRO A 227 -19.20 4.79 -12.12
N ASP A 228 -19.23 5.47 -13.26
CA ASP A 228 -18.97 6.90 -13.39
C ASP A 228 -17.76 7.38 -12.56
N PRO A 229 -16.52 6.99 -12.95
CA PRO A 229 -15.33 7.40 -12.23
C PRO A 229 -15.15 8.92 -12.39
N GLU A 230 -15.53 9.68 -11.38
CA GLU A 230 -15.08 11.07 -11.26
C GLU A 230 -13.63 11.04 -10.83
N ASP A 231 -12.76 11.69 -11.64
CA ASP A 231 -11.32 11.80 -11.38
C ASP A 231 -11.00 12.96 -10.42
N ASP A 232 -12.01 13.42 -9.64
CA ASP A 232 -11.84 14.49 -8.65
C ASP A 232 -11.41 13.91 -7.31
N PHE A 233 -10.10 13.96 -7.05
CA PHE A 233 -9.49 13.51 -5.80
C PHE A 233 -9.20 14.66 -4.83
N ASP A 234 -9.56 15.91 -5.17
CA ASP A 234 -9.21 17.11 -4.39
C ASP A 234 -9.74 17.02 -2.94
N HIS A 235 -10.93 16.45 -2.74
CA HIS A 235 -11.56 16.33 -1.43
C HIS A 235 -10.86 15.37 -0.44
N TYR A 236 -9.92 14.54 -0.88
CA TYR A 236 -9.19 13.62 0.00
C TYR A 236 -7.97 14.25 0.68
N TYR A 237 -7.47 15.38 0.18
CA TYR A 237 -6.19 15.97 0.59
C TYR A 237 -6.31 17.38 1.19
N ASP A 238 -7.48 17.98 1.16
CA ASP A 238 -7.74 19.32 1.72
C ASP A 238 -8.13 19.28 3.22
N LYS A 239 -7.77 18.21 3.95
CA LYS A 239 -8.08 18.06 5.38
C LYS A 239 -6.85 18.13 6.26
#